data_102af55ded9c6b76622c94fd89666b1e
#
_entry.id   102af55ded9c6b76622c94fd89666b1e
#
_cell.length_a   1.000
_cell.length_b   1.000
_cell.length_c   1.000
_cell.angle_alpha   90.00
_cell.angle_beta   90.00
_cell.angle_gamma   90.00
#
_symmetry.space_group_name_H-M   'P 1'
#
loop_
_entity.id
_entity.type
_entity.pdbx_description
1 polymer ?
#
loop_
_entity_poly.entity_id
_entity_poly.type
_entity_poly.pdbx_seq_one_letter_code
_entity_poly.pdbx_strand_id
1 'polypeptide(L)'
;IVCDRCGVEVTEKKVRRERMGHIQLVVPVAHIWYFRSLPNKMGYLLGMPTKKMDAIIYYEKYVIIQAGAADNGENIVNNELLSEEEYLDIMDALPRENHLLDDSDPNKFIAKMGAEAVYDLLSRLDLDALSYELRHRANTDTSQQRKNEALKRLQIVESFRASKLRNKPEWMIVKIVPVIPPELRPLVPLDGGRFATSDLNDLYRRVIIRNNRLKRLIEIKAPEVILRNEKRMLQEAVDSLFDNSRKSSAVKTDANRPLKSLSDSLKGKQGRFRQNLLGKRVDYSARSVIVVGPELKMHECGLPKDMAAELYKPFVIRKLIERGIVKTVKSAKKIV
;
A
#
# COMPACT_ATOMS: atom_id res chain seq x y z
N ILE A 1 -33.50 -5.84 1.32
CA ILE A 1 -34.29 -6.45 0.21
C ILE A 1 -33.31 -7.08 -0.75
N VAL A 2 -33.51 -8.35 -1.05
CA VAL A 2 -32.69 -9.11 -2.02
C VAL A 2 -33.45 -9.17 -3.34
N CYS A 3 -32.76 -9.01 -4.46
CA CYS A 3 -33.37 -9.13 -5.79
C CYS A 3 -33.69 -10.59 -6.10
N ASP A 4 -34.97 -10.89 -6.39
CA ASP A 4 -35.44 -12.25 -6.65
C ASP A 4 -34.83 -12.87 -7.92
N ARG A 5 -34.33 -12.06 -8.87
CA ARG A 5 -33.74 -12.56 -10.14
C ARG A 5 -32.25 -12.86 -10.04
N CYS A 6 -31.48 -12.07 -9.29
CA CYS A 6 -30.01 -12.20 -9.27
C CYS A 6 -29.43 -12.41 -7.86
N GLY A 7 -30.26 -12.47 -6.82
CA GLY A 7 -29.82 -12.68 -5.45
C GLY A 7 -28.99 -11.53 -4.85
N VAL A 8 -28.88 -10.39 -5.54
CA VAL A 8 -28.11 -9.24 -5.07
C VAL A 8 -28.92 -8.42 -4.08
N GLU A 9 -28.30 -8.00 -2.99
CA GLU A 9 -28.88 -7.10 -2.02
C GLU A 9 -29.09 -5.70 -2.63
N VAL A 10 -30.34 -5.20 -2.58
CA VAL A 10 -30.67 -3.86 -3.02
C VAL A 10 -30.35 -2.87 -1.90
N THR A 11 -29.38 -2.00 -2.13
CA THR A 11 -28.86 -1.04 -1.15
C THR A 11 -28.90 0.39 -1.70
N GLU A 12 -28.63 1.35 -0.85
CA GLU A 12 -28.53 2.75 -1.25
C GLU A 12 -27.32 2.98 -2.17
N LYS A 13 -27.42 3.99 -3.05
CA LYS A 13 -26.32 4.38 -3.96
C LYS A 13 -25.01 4.69 -3.21
N LYS A 14 -25.10 5.20 -2.00
CA LYS A 14 -23.98 5.56 -1.13
C LYS A 14 -23.03 4.37 -0.85
N VAL A 15 -23.56 3.16 -0.80
CA VAL A 15 -22.80 1.94 -0.57
C VAL A 15 -21.70 1.72 -1.61
N ARG A 16 -21.88 2.18 -2.85
CA ARG A 16 -20.85 2.11 -3.90
C ARG A 16 -19.59 2.95 -3.62
N ARG A 17 -19.68 3.91 -2.69
CA ARG A 17 -18.55 4.74 -2.23
C ARG A 17 -17.91 4.22 -0.95
N GLU A 18 -18.61 3.41 -0.18
CA GLU A 18 -18.22 3.03 1.18
C GLU A 18 -17.81 1.56 1.27
N ARG A 19 -18.48 0.66 0.53
CA ARG A 19 -18.22 -0.78 0.63
C ARG A 19 -16.92 -1.14 -0.06
N MET A 20 -15.95 -1.63 0.72
CA MET A 20 -14.69 -2.17 0.22
C MET A 20 -14.85 -3.64 -0.15
N GLY A 21 -14.09 -4.07 -1.17
CA GLY A 21 -13.85 -5.47 -1.49
C GLY A 21 -12.49 -5.94 -0.96
N HIS A 22 -12.16 -7.20 -1.23
CA HIS A 22 -10.85 -7.77 -0.94
C HIS A 22 -10.43 -8.80 -1.98
N ILE A 23 -9.12 -8.99 -2.10
CA ILE A 23 -8.51 -10.06 -2.90
C ILE A 23 -7.69 -10.91 -1.93
N GLN A 24 -8.11 -12.15 -1.72
CA GLN A 24 -7.34 -13.11 -0.94
C GLN A 24 -6.20 -13.63 -1.81
N LEU A 25 -4.97 -13.41 -1.39
CA LEU A 25 -3.79 -13.89 -2.09
C LEU A 25 -3.53 -15.35 -1.76
N VAL A 26 -3.13 -16.11 -2.76
CA VAL A 26 -2.75 -17.54 -2.60
C VAL A 26 -1.43 -17.66 -1.82
N VAL A 27 -0.52 -16.71 -2.04
CA VAL A 27 0.76 -16.62 -1.36
C VAL A 27 0.89 -15.21 -0.78
N PRO A 28 1.37 -15.05 0.46
CA PRO A 28 1.56 -13.72 1.04
C PRO A 28 2.60 -12.92 0.26
N VAL A 29 2.46 -11.59 0.27
CA VAL A 29 3.37 -10.66 -0.39
C VAL A 29 3.86 -9.60 0.60
N ALA A 30 5.08 -9.14 0.43
CA ALA A 30 5.64 -8.06 1.23
C ALA A 30 5.09 -6.70 0.77
N HIS A 31 4.72 -5.85 1.72
CA HIS A 31 4.19 -4.53 1.40
C HIS A 31 5.33 -3.56 1.05
N ILE A 32 5.36 -3.06 -0.18
CA ILE A 32 6.44 -2.24 -0.73
C ILE A 32 6.75 -0.98 0.11
N TRP A 33 5.80 -0.42 0.83
CA TRP A 33 6.03 0.74 1.68
C TRP A 33 6.96 0.47 2.85
N TYR A 34 7.13 -0.79 3.28
CA TYR A 34 7.91 -1.16 4.45
C TYR A 34 9.30 -1.70 4.11
N PHE A 35 9.53 -2.22 2.90
CA PHE A 35 10.86 -2.69 2.52
C PHE A 35 11.59 -1.81 1.48
N ARG A 36 10.86 -1.04 0.66
CA ARG A 36 11.45 -0.10 -0.32
C ARG A 36 11.47 1.36 0.16
N SER A 37 10.89 1.68 1.32
CA SER A 37 11.01 3.01 1.92
C SER A 37 12.33 3.19 2.64
N LEU A 38 12.77 4.41 2.77
CA LEU A 38 13.90 4.78 3.62
C LEU A 38 13.37 5.48 4.87
N PRO A 39 13.66 4.98 6.09
CA PRO A 39 14.40 3.75 6.40
C PRO A 39 13.60 2.47 6.07
N ASN A 40 14.30 1.41 5.64
CA ASN A 40 13.69 0.10 5.40
C ASN A 40 13.30 -0.57 6.72
N LYS A 41 12.02 -0.53 7.07
CA LYS A 41 11.53 -0.98 8.38
C LYS A 41 11.72 -2.49 8.60
N MET A 42 11.46 -3.31 7.57
CA MET A 42 11.68 -4.76 7.66
C MET A 42 13.17 -5.08 7.83
N GLY A 43 14.02 -4.46 7.02
CA GLY A 43 15.46 -4.65 7.09
C GLY A 43 16.07 -4.21 8.43
N TYR A 44 15.58 -3.11 9.01
CA TYR A 44 16.03 -2.65 10.33
C TYR A 44 15.60 -3.60 11.46
N LEU A 45 14.39 -4.15 11.41
CA LEU A 45 13.95 -5.15 12.39
C LEU A 45 14.79 -6.43 12.32
N LEU A 46 14.99 -6.95 11.11
CA LEU A 46 15.73 -8.20 10.89
C LEU A 46 17.27 -8.02 10.88
N GLY A 47 17.76 -6.78 10.87
CA GLY A 47 19.20 -6.50 10.77
C GLY A 47 19.78 -6.82 9.39
N MET A 48 18.96 -6.79 8.35
CA MET A 48 19.34 -7.12 6.98
C MET A 48 19.42 -5.86 6.11
N PRO A 49 20.47 -5.71 5.27
CA PRO A 49 20.53 -4.64 4.30
C PRO A 49 19.47 -4.81 3.20
N THR A 50 19.05 -3.69 2.60
CA THR A 50 18.00 -3.68 1.58
C THR A 50 18.25 -4.63 0.42
N LYS A 51 19.52 -4.78 -0.01
CA LYS A 51 19.89 -5.71 -1.09
C LYS A 51 19.62 -7.17 -0.74
N LYS A 52 19.92 -7.59 0.51
CA LYS A 52 19.56 -8.95 1.00
C LYS A 52 18.03 -9.13 1.04
N MET A 53 17.30 -8.14 1.54
CA MET A 53 15.84 -8.17 1.57
C MET A 53 15.22 -8.28 0.18
N ASP A 54 15.71 -7.53 -0.79
CA ASP A 54 15.26 -7.61 -2.18
C ASP A 54 15.47 -9.01 -2.76
N ALA A 55 16.64 -9.61 -2.55
CA ALA A 55 16.96 -10.96 -3.04
C ALA A 55 16.01 -12.03 -2.46
N ILE A 56 15.60 -11.89 -1.19
CA ILE A 56 14.63 -12.79 -0.57
C ILE A 56 13.23 -12.56 -1.17
N ILE A 57 12.74 -11.33 -1.16
CA ILE A 57 11.35 -10.98 -1.52
C ILE A 57 11.07 -11.28 -2.99
N TYR A 58 12.04 -11.07 -3.88
CA TYR A 58 11.90 -11.33 -5.32
C TYR A 58 12.34 -12.72 -5.75
N TYR A 59 12.46 -13.66 -4.80
CA TYR A 59 12.75 -15.09 -5.07
C TYR A 59 14.08 -15.34 -5.80
N GLU A 60 15.12 -14.55 -5.51
CA GLU A 60 16.46 -14.75 -6.06
C GLU A 60 17.29 -15.70 -5.19
N LYS A 61 17.15 -15.61 -3.85
CA LYS A 61 17.91 -16.40 -2.87
C LYS A 61 17.01 -16.92 -1.75
N TYR A 62 17.40 -18.06 -1.20
CA TYR A 62 16.83 -18.57 0.04
C TYR A 62 17.40 -17.84 1.24
N VAL A 63 16.63 -17.74 2.31
CA VAL A 63 17.10 -17.29 3.62
C VAL A 63 16.90 -18.41 4.62
N ILE A 64 17.92 -18.64 5.43
CA ILE A 64 17.88 -19.62 6.53
C ILE A 64 17.07 -19.03 7.67
N ILE A 65 15.91 -19.63 7.94
CA ILE A 65 15.06 -19.28 9.08
C ILE A 65 15.54 -19.99 10.33
N GLN A 66 15.96 -21.24 10.16
CA GLN A 66 16.48 -22.11 11.21
C GLN A 66 17.52 -23.05 10.62
N ALA A 67 18.77 -22.93 11.06
CA ALA A 67 19.87 -23.76 10.59
C ALA A 67 19.77 -25.21 11.12
N GLY A 68 19.29 -25.40 12.34
CA GLY A 68 19.08 -26.72 12.93
C GLY A 68 20.31 -27.63 12.86
N ALA A 69 20.14 -28.86 12.39
CA ALA A 69 21.19 -29.85 12.25
C ALA A 69 22.24 -29.51 11.16
N ALA A 70 22.00 -28.52 10.32
CA ALA A 70 22.93 -28.06 9.28
C ALA A 70 23.88 -26.96 9.76
N ASP A 71 23.73 -26.45 10.97
CA ASP A 71 24.53 -25.34 11.51
C ASP A 71 26.02 -25.70 11.55
N ASN A 72 26.85 -24.96 10.81
CA ASN A 72 28.31 -25.11 10.79
C ASN A 72 29.04 -23.92 11.42
N GLY A 73 28.29 -22.94 11.97
CA GLY A 73 28.84 -21.75 12.63
C GLY A 73 29.47 -20.70 11.72
N GLU A 74 29.64 -20.99 10.41
CA GLU A 74 30.25 -20.08 9.45
C GLU A 74 29.25 -19.55 8.42
N ASN A 75 28.81 -20.41 7.49
CA ASN A 75 27.97 -20.04 6.35
C ASN A 75 26.51 -20.50 6.51
N ILE A 76 26.29 -21.54 7.30
CA ILE A 76 24.96 -22.10 7.57
C ILE A 76 24.54 -21.66 8.96
N VAL A 77 24.14 -20.42 9.08
CA VAL A 77 23.62 -19.80 10.32
C VAL A 77 22.29 -19.09 10.03
N ASN A 78 21.50 -18.86 11.04
CA ASN A 78 20.23 -18.16 10.92
C ASN A 78 20.42 -16.78 10.25
N ASN A 79 19.48 -16.41 9.39
CA ASN A 79 19.44 -15.14 8.65
C ASN A 79 20.48 -14.98 7.52
N GLU A 80 21.26 -16.01 7.19
CA GLU A 80 22.12 -15.99 6.02
C GLU A 80 21.38 -16.40 4.74
N LEU A 81 21.93 -15.98 3.60
CA LEU A 81 21.34 -16.23 2.28
C LEU A 81 22.06 -17.37 1.58
N LEU A 82 21.30 -18.27 1.00
CA LEU A 82 21.76 -19.37 0.19
C LEU A 82 21.38 -19.17 -1.28
N SER A 83 22.28 -19.55 -2.18
CA SER A 83 21.94 -19.81 -3.58
C SER A 83 21.09 -21.08 -3.70
N GLU A 84 20.53 -21.32 -4.88
CA GLU A 84 19.77 -22.55 -5.13
C GLU A 84 20.68 -23.79 -5.04
N GLU A 85 21.91 -23.70 -5.54
CA GLU A 85 22.91 -24.78 -5.49
C GLU A 85 23.23 -25.12 -4.03
N GLU A 86 23.64 -24.13 -3.23
CA GLU A 86 23.93 -24.32 -1.80
C GLU A 86 22.77 -24.91 -1.02
N TYR A 87 21.53 -24.48 -1.34
CA TYR A 87 20.32 -25.03 -0.71
C TYR A 87 20.14 -26.52 -1.05
N LEU A 88 20.30 -26.91 -2.30
CA LEU A 88 20.18 -28.31 -2.73
C LEU A 88 21.30 -29.18 -2.11
N ASP A 89 22.51 -28.69 -2.08
CA ASP A 89 23.66 -29.42 -1.46
C ASP A 89 23.40 -29.70 0.03
N ILE A 90 22.85 -28.72 0.76
CA ILE A 90 22.49 -28.89 2.16
C ILE A 90 21.35 -29.92 2.30
N MET A 91 20.33 -29.82 1.43
CA MET A 91 19.20 -30.73 1.47
C MET A 91 19.59 -32.19 1.19
N ASP A 92 20.57 -32.39 0.29
CA ASP A 92 21.12 -33.73 -0.03
C ASP A 92 22.01 -34.27 1.07
N ALA A 93 22.74 -33.40 1.79
CA ALA A 93 23.61 -33.77 2.90
C ALA A 93 22.83 -34.11 4.20
N LEU A 94 21.63 -33.58 4.37
CA LEU A 94 20.80 -33.82 5.56
C LEU A 94 20.09 -35.19 5.52
N PRO A 95 19.91 -35.84 6.70
CA PRO A 95 19.11 -37.03 6.79
C PRO A 95 17.67 -36.80 6.28
N ARG A 96 17.13 -37.75 5.51
CA ARG A 96 15.76 -37.67 4.97
C ARG A 96 14.68 -37.45 6.03
N GLU A 97 14.92 -37.89 7.25
CA GLU A 97 14.06 -37.73 8.41
C GLU A 97 13.94 -36.29 8.86
N ASN A 98 14.91 -35.41 8.53
CA ASN A 98 14.90 -33.99 8.90
C ASN A 98 13.68 -33.26 8.31
N HIS A 99 13.21 -33.68 7.13
CA HIS A 99 12.01 -33.11 6.50
C HIS A 99 10.71 -33.46 7.23
N LEU A 100 10.70 -34.55 7.97
CA LEU A 100 9.51 -35.03 8.67
C LEU A 100 9.37 -34.41 10.07
N LEU A 101 10.42 -33.73 10.54
CA LEU A 101 10.37 -33.03 11.83
C LEU A 101 9.31 -31.89 11.79
N ASP A 102 8.74 -31.61 12.95
CA ASP A 102 7.84 -30.49 13.12
C ASP A 102 8.59 -29.15 12.94
N ASP A 103 7.93 -28.11 12.45
CA ASP A 103 8.52 -26.76 12.28
C ASP A 103 8.92 -26.11 13.60
N SER A 104 8.45 -26.65 14.71
CA SER A 104 8.85 -26.27 16.07
C SER A 104 10.11 -26.98 16.58
N ASP A 105 10.57 -28.03 15.91
CA ASP A 105 11.77 -28.77 16.32
C ASP A 105 13.04 -27.96 16.05
N PRO A 106 13.88 -27.69 17.05
CA PRO A 106 15.09 -26.90 16.89
C PRO A 106 16.13 -27.54 15.94
N ASN A 107 16.05 -28.84 15.68
CA ASN A 107 16.98 -29.57 14.80
C ASN A 107 16.55 -29.54 13.32
N LYS A 108 15.33 -29.09 13.02
CA LYS A 108 14.85 -28.98 11.64
C LYS A 108 15.58 -27.86 10.90
N PHE A 109 16.08 -28.18 9.70
CA PHE A 109 16.57 -27.15 8.78
C PHE A 109 15.38 -26.51 8.05
N ILE A 110 15.26 -25.18 8.15
CA ILE A 110 14.21 -24.42 7.47
C ILE A 110 14.84 -23.27 6.71
N ALA A 111 14.74 -23.31 5.39
CA ALA A 111 15.08 -22.20 4.51
C ALA A 111 13.95 -21.97 3.51
N LYS A 112 13.57 -20.71 3.33
CA LYS A 112 12.45 -20.32 2.45
C LYS A 112 12.84 -19.11 1.61
N MET A 113 12.03 -18.83 0.58
CA MET A 113 12.11 -17.64 -0.25
C MET A 113 10.84 -16.78 -0.12
N GLY A 114 10.93 -15.53 -0.58
CA GLY A 114 9.79 -14.65 -0.74
C GLY A 114 9.27 -14.06 0.56
N ALA A 115 8.07 -13.54 0.48
CA ALA A 115 7.42 -12.90 1.63
C ALA A 115 7.05 -13.89 2.74
N GLU A 116 6.88 -15.19 2.43
CA GLU A 116 6.66 -16.23 3.44
C GLU A 116 7.86 -16.36 4.38
N ALA A 117 9.07 -16.33 3.83
CA ALA A 117 10.29 -16.36 4.61
C ALA A 117 10.39 -15.14 5.54
N VAL A 118 10.10 -13.95 5.01
CA VAL A 118 10.10 -12.71 5.80
C VAL A 118 9.02 -12.73 6.89
N TYR A 119 7.86 -13.30 6.60
CA TYR A 119 6.79 -13.49 7.57
C TYR A 119 7.25 -14.36 8.75
N ASP A 120 7.87 -15.50 8.46
CA ASP A 120 8.37 -16.41 9.49
C ASP A 120 9.48 -15.77 10.33
N LEU A 121 10.40 -15.04 9.71
CA LEU A 121 11.44 -14.29 10.42
C LEU A 121 10.85 -13.21 11.34
N LEU A 122 9.87 -12.45 10.86
CA LEU A 122 9.23 -11.39 11.65
C LEU A 122 8.37 -11.95 12.78
N SER A 123 7.72 -13.09 12.58
CA SER A 123 6.88 -13.73 13.60
C SER A 123 7.69 -14.35 14.75
N ARG A 124 8.93 -14.81 14.45
CA ARG A 124 9.86 -15.37 15.44
C ARG A 124 10.68 -14.31 16.19
N LEU A 125 10.56 -13.03 15.80
CA LEU A 125 11.37 -11.95 16.35
C LEU A 125 10.90 -11.56 17.76
N ASP A 126 11.80 -11.69 18.75
CA ASP A 126 11.60 -11.15 20.09
C ASP A 126 12.04 -9.69 20.15
N LEU A 127 11.05 -8.78 20.20
CA LEU A 127 11.28 -7.33 20.23
C LEU A 127 11.91 -6.88 21.55
N ASP A 128 11.63 -7.57 22.66
CA ASP A 128 12.16 -7.20 23.97
C ASP A 128 13.65 -7.56 24.07
N ALA A 129 14.02 -8.77 23.66
CA ALA A 129 15.42 -9.20 23.59
C ALA A 129 16.23 -8.33 22.62
N LEU A 130 15.68 -8.04 21.43
CA LEU A 130 16.33 -7.19 20.43
C LEU A 130 16.53 -5.75 20.93
N SER A 131 15.57 -5.19 21.65
CA SER A 131 15.69 -3.86 22.25
C SER A 131 16.84 -3.82 23.27
N TYR A 132 16.95 -4.83 24.13
CA TYR A 132 18.02 -4.92 25.11
C TYR A 132 19.40 -5.02 24.42
N GLU A 133 19.53 -5.90 23.43
CA GLU A 133 20.76 -6.07 22.66
C GLU A 133 21.21 -4.77 21.98
N LEU A 134 20.28 -4.07 21.32
CA LEU A 134 20.61 -2.82 20.64
C LEU A 134 21.00 -1.69 21.59
N ARG A 135 20.38 -1.61 22.77
CA ARG A 135 20.78 -0.66 23.82
C ARG A 135 22.19 -0.98 24.35
N HIS A 136 22.48 -2.24 24.58
CA HIS A 136 23.82 -2.66 24.98
C HIS A 136 24.86 -2.30 23.91
N ARG A 137 24.63 -2.62 22.64
CA ARG A 137 25.51 -2.25 21.52
C ARG A 137 25.70 -0.73 21.40
N ALA A 138 24.66 0.07 21.53
CA ALA A 138 24.72 1.52 21.46
C ALA A 138 25.63 2.12 22.56
N ASN A 139 25.70 1.47 23.72
CA ASN A 139 26.53 1.92 24.85
C ASN A 139 27.99 1.41 24.76
N THR A 140 28.20 0.16 24.31
CA THR A 140 29.51 -0.51 24.37
C THR A 140 30.33 -0.38 23.11
N ASP A 141 29.73 -0.17 21.94
CA ASP A 141 30.46 -0.11 20.68
C ASP A 141 31.42 1.09 20.65
N THR A 142 32.61 0.90 20.12
CA THR A 142 33.63 1.94 20.01
C THR A 142 33.45 2.84 18.79
N SER A 143 32.80 2.34 17.73
CA SER A 143 32.58 3.06 16.49
C SER A 143 31.33 3.93 16.56
N GLN A 144 31.49 5.25 16.35
CA GLN A 144 30.37 6.18 16.31
C GLN A 144 29.35 5.85 15.20
N GLN A 145 29.81 5.31 14.08
CA GLN A 145 28.94 4.90 12.98
C GLN A 145 28.05 3.74 13.40
N ARG A 146 28.61 2.71 14.04
CA ARG A 146 27.85 1.55 14.54
C ARG A 146 26.88 1.94 15.65
N LYS A 147 27.29 2.84 16.55
CA LYS A 147 26.37 3.41 17.57
C LYS A 147 25.15 4.09 16.91
N ASN A 148 25.38 4.95 15.93
CA ASN A 148 24.31 5.64 15.22
C ASN A 148 23.38 4.68 14.47
N GLU A 149 23.92 3.61 13.89
CA GLU A 149 23.14 2.56 13.24
C GLU A 149 22.29 1.79 14.26
N ALA A 150 22.88 1.39 15.37
CA ALA A 150 22.16 0.73 16.46
C ALA A 150 21.03 1.61 17.02
N LEU A 151 21.26 2.91 17.19
CA LEU A 151 20.24 3.86 17.65
C LEU A 151 19.07 4.01 16.64
N LYS A 152 19.38 4.11 15.34
CA LYS A 152 18.36 4.17 14.28
C LYS A 152 17.51 2.88 14.26
N ARG A 153 18.16 1.73 14.41
CA ARG A 153 17.49 0.44 14.49
C ARG A 153 16.62 0.35 15.74
N LEU A 154 17.16 0.74 16.89
CA LEU A 154 16.47 0.78 18.16
C LEU A 154 15.19 1.63 18.12
N GLN A 155 15.22 2.78 17.47
CA GLN A 155 14.05 3.66 17.31
C GLN A 155 12.87 2.93 16.65
N ILE A 156 13.13 2.11 15.63
CA ILE A 156 12.09 1.33 14.94
C ILE A 156 11.60 0.19 15.86
N VAL A 157 12.52 -0.54 16.50
CA VAL A 157 12.19 -1.62 17.43
C VAL A 157 11.31 -1.12 18.57
N GLU A 158 11.67 0.01 19.20
CA GLU A 158 10.87 0.61 20.29
C GLU A 158 9.49 1.06 19.81
N SER A 159 9.35 1.54 18.58
CA SER A 159 8.05 1.89 18.02
C SER A 159 7.13 0.68 17.91
N PHE A 160 7.64 -0.48 17.48
CA PHE A 160 6.87 -1.73 17.45
C PHE A 160 6.61 -2.28 18.84
N ARG A 161 7.61 -2.21 19.74
CA ARG A 161 7.48 -2.63 21.13
C ARG A 161 6.38 -1.84 21.87
N ALA A 162 6.38 -0.52 21.74
CA ALA A 162 5.37 0.36 22.34
C ALA A 162 3.96 0.12 21.78
N SER A 163 3.86 -0.37 20.54
CA SER A 163 2.58 -0.67 19.87
C SER A 163 2.24 -2.17 19.83
N LYS A 164 2.92 -3.03 20.57
CA LYS A 164 2.83 -4.51 20.54
C LYS A 164 1.39 -5.05 20.57
N LEU A 165 0.50 -4.41 21.33
CA LEU A 165 -0.92 -4.81 21.40
C LEU A 165 -1.76 -4.42 20.17
N ARG A 166 -1.33 -3.42 19.40
CA ARG A 166 -2.07 -2.85 18.29
C ARG A 166 -1.42 -3.07 16.94
N ASN A 167 -0.14 -3.45 16.93
CA ASN A 167 0.65 -3.55 15.72
C ASN A 167 1.73 -4.62 15.87
N LYS A 168 1.75 -5.59 14.95
CA LYS A 168 2.70 -6.69 14.96
C LYS A 168 3.61 -6.58 13.73
N PRO A 169 4.92 -6.91 13.86
CA PRO A 169 5.87 -6.85 12.73
C PRO A 169 5.43 -7.67 11.51
N GLU A 170 4.88 -8.86 11.72
CA GLU A 170 4.42 -9.75 10.64
C GLU A 170 3.25 -9.17 9.81
N TRP A 171 2.55 -8.14 10.29
CA TRP A 171 1.48 -7.47 9.53
C TRP A 171 1.98 -6.60 8.38
N MET A 172 3.29 -6.39 8.27
CA MET A 172 3.89 -5.79 7.08
C MET A 172 3.84 -6.73 5.85
N ILE A 173 3.50 -8.00 6.08
CA ILE A 173 3.25 -8.99 5.04
C ILE A 173 1.75 -9.09 4.80
N VAL A 174 1.35 -8.88 3.55
CA VAL A 174 -0.05 -8.79 3.12
C VAL A 174 -0.53 -10.16 2.65
N LYS A 175 -1.59 -10.68 3.27
CA LYS A 175 -2.29 -11.91 2.86
C LYS A 175 -3.59 -11.58 2.11
N ILE A 176 -4.18 -10.42 2.40
CA ILE A 176 -5.42 -9.94 1.80
C ILE A 176 -5.21 -8.51 1.31
N VAL A 177 -5.43 -8.27 0.02
CA VAL A 177 -5.33 -6.94 -0.59
C VAL A 177 -6.69 -6.26 -0.54
N PRO A 178 -6.81 -5.08 0.09
CA PRO A 178 -8.06 -4.33 0.09
C PRO A 178 -8.35 -3.75 -1.30
N VAL A 179 -9.62 -3.80 -1.70
CA VAL A 179 -10.10 -3.22 -2.96
C VAL A 179 -10.96 -2.03 -2.63
N ILE A 180 -10.58 -0.86 -3.14
CA ILE A 180 -11.33 0.38 -2.90
C ILE A 180 -12.70 0.35 -3.56
N PRO A 181 -13.69 1.09 -3.02
CA PRO A 181 -15.04 1.13 -3.56
C PRO A 181 -15.09 1.48 -5.06
N PRO A 182 -16.08 0.95 -5.80
CA PRO A 182 -16.15 1.14 -7.26
C PRO A 182 -16.24 2.59 -7.73
N GLU A 183 -16.87 3.48 -6.97
CA GLU A 183 -16.99 4.88 -7.35
C GLU A 183 -15.69 5.68 -7.18
N LEU A 184 -14.72 5.18 -6.42
CA LEU A 184 -13.38 5.76 -6.31
C LEU A 184 -12.46 5.37 -7.47
N ARG A 185 -12.87 4.39 -8.29
CA ARG A 185 -12.18 3.91 -9.50
C ARG A 185 -13.15 3.78 -10.67
N PRO A 186 -13.76 4.87 -11.12
CA PRO A 186 -14.91 4.82 -12.02
C PRO A 186 -14.55 4.26 -13.40
N LEU A 187 -15.56 3.65 -14.01
CA LEU A 187 -15.61 3.26 -15.41
C LEU A 187 -16.65 4.14 -16.09
N VAL A 188 -16.20 5.06 -16.95
CA VAL A 188 -17.07 6.06 -17.58
C VAL A 188 -17.23 5.74 -19.06
N PRO A 189 -18.45 5.58 -19.57
CA PRO A 189 -18.68 5.44 -21.00
C PRO A 189 -18.34 6.75 -21.72
N LEU A 190 -17.64 6.63 -22.83
CA LEU A 190 -17.35 7.71 -23.77
C LEU A 190 -18.22 7.54 -25.04
N ASP A 191 -18.34 8.63 -25.80
CA ASP A 191 -18.99 8.59 -27.10
C ASP A 191 -18.29 7.57 -28.02
N GLY A 192 -19.07 6.81 -28.79
CA GLY A 192 -18.57 5.75 -29.66
C GLY A 192 -18.34 4.39 -28.98
N GLY A 193 -18.97 4.12 -27.83
CA GLY A 193 -18.96 2.81 -27.17
C GLY A 193 -17.66 2.43 -26.46
N ARG A 194 -16.73 3.37 -26.32
CA ARG A 194 -15.48 3.19 -25.57
C ARG A 194 -15.71 3.53 -24.09
N PHE A 195 -14.87 2.95 -23.23
CA PHE A 195 -14.90 3.23 -21.80
C PHE A 195 -13.57 3.86 -21.37
N ALA A 196 -13.64 4.96 -20.62
CA ALA A 196 -12.52 5.46 -19.86
C ALA A 196 -12.51 4.79 -18.48
N THR A 197 -11.39 4.23 -18.12
CA THR A 197 -11.23 3.53 -16.84
C THR A 197 -10.11 4.17 -16.01
N SER A 198 -10.24 4.08 -14.69
CA SER A 198 -9.15 4.42 -13.78
C SER A 198 -7.99 3.45 -13.94
N ASP A 199 -6.75 3.96 -13.87
CA ASP A 199 -5.52 3.13 -13.89
C ASP A 199 -5.55 2.04 -12.78
N LEU A 200 -6.22 2.31 -11.66
CA LEU A 200 -6.37 1.34 -10.57
C LEU A 200 -7.10 0.07 -10.98
N ASN A 201 -8.09 0.16 -11.87
CA ASN A 201 -8.80 -1.02 -12.36
C ASN A 201 -7.88 -1.96 -13.13
N ASP A 202 -6.95 -1.43 -13.91
CA ASP A 202 -5.96 -2.22 -14.64
C ASP A 202 -4.94 -2.87 -13.68
N LEU A 203 -4.48 -2.13 -12.66
CA LEU A 203 -3.60 -2.67 -11.64
C LEU A 203 -4.26 -3.79 -10.81
N TYR A 204 -5.51 -3.61 -10.39
CA TYR A 204 -6.27 -4.68 -9.71
C TYR A 204 -6.47 -5.88 -10.61
N ARG A 205 -6.83 -5.67 -11.87
CA ARG A 205 -6.98 -6.76 -12.87
C ARG A 205 -5.71 -7.59 -12.99
N ARG A 206 -4.53 -6.95 -13.04
CA ARG A 206 -3.23 -7.64 -13.08
C ARG A 206 -3.01 -8.51 -11.86
N VAL A 207 -3.30 -7.99 -10.66
CA VAL A 207 -3.20 -8.77 -9.42
C VAL A 207 -4.12 -9.99 -9.46
N ILE A 208 -5.39 -9.83 -9.85
CA ILE A 208 -6.36 -10.93 -9.91
C ILE A 208 -5.92 -12.01 -10.92
N ILE A 209 -5.49 -11.60 -12.11
CA ILE A 209 -5.04 -12.55 -13.15
C ILE A 209 -3.84 -13.36 -12.67
N ARG A 210 -2.81 -12.69 -12.06
CA ARG A 210 -1.64 -13.38 -11.53
C ARG A 210 -1.98 -14.31 -10.38
N ASN A 211 -2.83 -13.86 -9.46
CA ASN A 211 -3.29 -14.68 -8.34
C ASN A 211 -4.04 -15.95 -8.80
N ASN A 212 -4.97 -15.80 -9.74
CA ASN A 212 -5.73 -16.93 -10.29
C ASN A 212 -4.85 -17.89 -11.08
N ARG A 213 -3.87 -17.37 -11.83
CA ARG A 213 -2.91 -18.20 -12.55
C ARG A 213 -2.03 -19.00 -11.59
N LEU A 214 -1.50 -18.35 -10.54
CA LEU A 214 -0.72 -19.03 -9.51
C LEU A 214 -1.54 -20.11 -8.81
N LYS A 215 -2.80 -19.84 -8.48
CA LYS A 215 -3.70 -20.84 -7.88
C LYS A 215 -3.82 -22.10 -8.74
N ARG A 216 -4.06 -21.93 -10.04
CA ARG A 216 -4.13 -23.06 -10.98
C ARG A 216 -2.82 -23.84 -11.09
N LEU A 217 -1.67 -23.13 -11.10
CA LEU A 217 -0.35 -23.79 -11.17
C LEU A 217 -0.06 -24.62 -9.92
N ILE A 218 -0.49 -24.16 -8.75
CA ILE A 218 -0.37 -24.93 -7.50
C ILE A 218 -1.29 -26.17 -7.54
N GLU A 219 -2.54 -26.02 -8.02
CA GLU A 219 -3.50 -27.13 -8.13
C GLU A 219 -2.99 -28.26 -9.05
N ILE A 220 -2.32 -27.91 -10.15
CA ILE A 220 -1.73 -28.90 -11.08
C ILE A 220 -0.32 -29.35 -10.67
N LYS A 221 0.18 -28.92 -9.51
CA LYS A 221 1.53 -29.24 -8.99
C LYS A 221 2.62 -28.96 -10.02
N ALA A 222 2.61 -27.78 -10.62
CA ALA A 222 3.62 -27.32 -11.59
C ALA A 222 5.03 -27.34 -10.99
N PRO A 223 6.10 -27.46 -11.81
CA PRO A 223 7.48 -27.39 -11.37
C PRO A 223 7.77 -26.14 -10.55
N GLU A 224 8.62 -26.29 -9.53
CA GLU A 224 8.90 -25.19 -8.58
C GLU A 224 9.49 -23.94 -9.23
N VAL A 225 10.30 -24.10 -10.27
CA VAL A 225 10.86 -22.95 -11.04
C VAL A 225 9.75 -22.08 -11.63
N ILE A 226 8.68 -22.70 -12.15
CA ILE A 226 7.52 -21.99 -12.70
C ILE A 226 6.74 -21.32 -11.58
N LEU A 227 6.50 -22.04 -10.49
CA LEU A 227 5.80 -21.49 -9.32
C LEU A 227 6.52 -20.28 -8.73
N ARG A 228 7.85 -20.37 -8.60
CA ARG A 228 8.71 -19.30 -8.10
C ARG A 228 8.59 -18.03 -8.96
N ASN A 229 8.65 -18.20 -10.28
CA ASN A 229 8.50 -17.07 -11.21
C ASN A 229 7.11 -16.44 -11.10
N GLU A 230 6.03 -17.21 -11.03
CA GLU A 230 4.67 -16.65 -10.86
C GLU A 230 4.46 -16.00 -9.48
N LYS A 231 5.05 -16.55 -8.42
CA LYS A 231 5.06 -15.92 -7.09
C LYS A 231 5.76 -14.54 -7.15
N ARG A 232 6.92 -14.47 -7.82
CA ARG A 232 7.63 -13.20 -8.05
C ARG A 232 6.78 -12.21 -8.85
N MET A 233 6.10 -12.66 -9.91
CA MET A 233 5.24 -11.81 -10.72
C MET A 233 4.01 -11.32 -9.95
N LEU A 234 3.47 -12.11 -9.03
CA LEU A 234 2.40 -11.68 -8.12
C LEU A 234 2.89 -10.60 -7.17
N GLN A 235 4.07 -10.78 -6.55
CA GLN A 235 4.72 -9.76 -5.71
C GLN A 235 4.87 -8.45 -6.49
N GLU A 236 5.37 -8.50 -7.71
CA GLU A 236 5.54 -7.34 -8.56
C GLU A 236 4.22 -6.66 -8.96
N ALA A 237 3.15 -7.42 -9.18
CA ALA A 237 1.84 -6.87 -9.48
C ALA A 237 1.25 -6.10 -8.28
N VAL A 238 1.41 -6.63 -7.07
CA VAL A 238 0.98 -5.96 -5.85
C VAL A 238 1.84 -4.72 -5.56
N ASP A 239 3.15 -4.78 -5.79
CA ASP A 239 4.05 -3.63 -5.67
C ASP A 239 3.60 -2.47 -6.57
N SER A 240 3.25 -2.79 -7.82
CA SER A 240 2.77 -1.78 -8.79
C SER A 240 1.43 -1.17 -8.38
N LEU A 241 0.56 -1.93 -7.72
CA LEU A 241 -0.71 -1.43 -7.19
C LEU A 241 -0.50 -0.44 -6.04
N PHE A 242 0.39 -0.74 -5.11
CA PHE A 242 0.65 0.12 -3.96
C PHE A 242 1.54 1.31 -4.29
N ASP A 243 2.67 1.12 -4.96
CA ASP A 243 3.57 2.20 -5.39
C ASP A 243 4.36 1.84 -6.66
N ASN A 244 3.79 2.18 -7.82
CA ASN A 244 4.39 1.90 -9.11
C ASN A 244 5.72 2.65 -9.35
N SER A 245 5.92 3.78 -8.71
CA SER A 245 7.10 4.63 -8.88
C SER A 245 8.36 4.11 -8.18
N ARG A 246 8.21 3.25 -7.16
CA ARG A 246 9.33 2.67 -6.41
C ARG A 246 9.92 1.44 -7.07
N LYS A 247 9.28 0.94 -8.09
CA LYS A 247 9.74 -0.22 -8.84
C LYS A 247 10.80 0.17 -9.87
N SER A 248 11.80 -0.68 -10.09
CA SER A 248 12.85 -0.45 -11.11
C SER A 248 12.28 -0.34 -12.52
N SER A 249 11.26 -1.13 -12.83
CA SER A 249 10.49 -1.07 -14.07
C SER A 249 9.02 -0.79 -13.76
N ALA A 250 8.63 0.48 -13.79
CA ALA A 250 7.24 0.87 -13.59
C ALA A 250 6.34 0.30 -14.70
N VAL A 251 5.14 -0.14 -14.32
CA VAL A 251 4.11 -0.56 -15.27
C VAL A 251 3.60 0.66 -16.03
N LYS A 252 3.59 0.57 -17.35
CA LYS A 252 3.20 1.67 -18.26
C LYS A 252 2.03 1.25 -19.14
N THR A 253 1.34 2.24 -19.67
CA THR A 253 0.38 2.09 -20.78
C THR A 253 1.12 1.89 -22.11
N ASP A 254 0.40 1.51 -23.15
CA ASP A 254 0.95 1.38 -24.52
C ASP A 254 1.58 2.70 -25.02
N ALA A 255 1.09 3.84 -24.54
CA ALA A 255 1.66 5.17 -24.79
C ALA A 255 2.85 5.54 -23.88
N ASN A 256 3.51 4.57 -23.23
CA ASN A 256 4.67 4.76 -22.35
C ASN A 256 4.43 5.61 -21.08
N ARG A 257 3.18 5.94 -20.75
CA ARG A 257 2.81 6.66 -19.53
C ARG A 257 2.75 5.67 -18.34
N PRO A 258 3.43 5.94 -17.21
CA PRO A 258 3.32 5.09 -16.02
C PRO A 258 1.89 5.12 -15.47
N LEU A 259 1.37 3.97 -15.05
CA LEU A 259 0.07 3.85 -14.39
C LEU A 259 0.11 4.48 -13.01
N LYS A 260 -0.96 5.21 -12.66
CA LYS A 260 -1.10 5.88 -11.38
C LYS A 260 -1.50 4.88 -10.30
N SER A 261 -0.61 4.63 -9.34
CA SER A 261 -0.81 3.72 -8.22
C SER A 261 -1.60 4.36 -7.06
N LEU A 262 -1.92 3.58 -6.03
CA LEU A 262 -2.56 4.08 -4.81
C LEU A 262 -1.70 5.16 -4.11
N SER A 263 -0.40 4.95 -4.02
CA SER A 263 0.54 5.94 -3.47
C SER A 263 0.55 7.25 -4.26
N ASP A 264 0.49 7.17 -5.59
CA ASP A 264 0.47 8.35 -6.47
C ASP A 264 -0.82 9.16 -6.35
N SER A 265 -1.91 8.54 -5.90
CA SER A 265 -3.16 9.24 -5.60
C SER A 265 -3.09 10.08 -4.32
N LEU A 266 -2.14 9.81 -3.45
CA LEU A 266 -1.95 10.49 -2.16
C LEU A 266 -0.85 11.55 -2.22
N LYS A 267 0.28 11.24 -2.88
CA LYS A 267 1.48 12.10 -2.94
C LYS A 267 1.46 13.11 -4.08
N GLY A 268 2.32 14.13 -3.98
CA GLY A 268 2.53 15.13 -5.02
C GLY A 268 1.52 16.28 -5.02
N LYS A 269 1.66 17.20 -5.99
CA LYS A 269 0.83 18.42 -6.11
C LYS A 269 -0.64 18.10 -6.38
N GLN A 270 -0.91 17.05 -7.15
CA GLN A 270 -2.25 16.58 -7.50
C GLN A 270 -2.74 15.44 -6.59
N GLY A 271 -1.98 15.11 -5.54
CA GLY A 271 -2.36 14.12 -4.57
C GLY A 271 -3.42 14.63 -3.60
N ARG A 272 -4.11 13.70 -2.94
CA ARG A 272 -5.22 13.99 -2.03
C ARG A 272 -4.85 14.96 -0.91
N PHE A 273 -3.65 14.82 -0.35
CA PHE A 273 -3.21 15.70 0.73
C PHE A 273 -3.11 17.16 0.31
N ARG A 274 -2.40 17.45 -0.78
CA ARG A 274 -2.15 18.82 -1.23
C ARG A 274 -3.34 19.44 -1.96
N GLN A 275 -4.10 18.64 -2.72
CA GLN A 275 -5.18 19.15 -3.57
C GLN A 275 -6.52 19.28 -2.84
N ASN A 276 -6.82 18.38 -1.89
CA ASN A 276 -8.15 18.29 -1.31
C ASN A 276 -8.18 18.44 0.23
N LEU A 277 -7.08 18.21 0.94
CA LEU A 277 -7.04 18.27 2.40
C LEU A 277 -6.41 19.55 2.92
N LEU A 278 -5.24 19.95 2.40
CA LEU A 278 -4.58 21.20 2.81
C LEU A 278 -5.23 22.44 2.19
N GLY A 279 -5.95 22.29 1.11
CA GLY A 279 -6.72 23.34 0.47
C GLY A 279 -7.95 22.74 -0.20
N LYS A 280 -9.06 23.41 -0.12
CA LYS A 280 -10.34 22.98 -0.73
C LYS A 280 -10.92 24.13 -1.54
N ARG A 281 -11.67 23.78 -2.59
CA ARG A 281 -12.56 24.77 -3.20
C ARG A 281 -13.70 25.06 -2.25
N VAL A 282 -14.01 26.32 -2.08
CA VAL A 282 -15.05 26.78 -1.14
C VAL A 282 -16.15 27.50 -1.88
N ASP A 283 -17.36 27.42 -1.32
CA ASP A 283 -18.52 28.18 -1.80
C ASP A 283 -18.40 29.66 -1.43
N TYR A 284 -19.24 30.51 -1.99
CA TYR A 284 -19.28 31.95 -1.77
C TYR A 284 -17.97 32.67 -2.10
N SER A 285 -17.24 32.19 -3.08
CA SER A 285 -16.00 32.77 -3.57
C SER A 285 -16.04 32.99 -5.09
N ALA A 286 -15.36 34.04 -5.53
CA ALA A 286 -15.27 34.37 -6.94
C ALA A 286 -13.90 34.95 -7.28
N ARG A 287 -13.54 34.91 -8.56
CA ARG A 287 -12.29 35.45 -9.09
C ARG A 287 -12.57 36.20 -10.39
N SER A 288 -12.07 37.42 -10.47
CA SER A 288 -12.18 38.24 -11.70
C SER A 288 -10.96 39.12 -11.87
N VAL A 289 -10.88 39.77 -12.99
CA VAL A 289 -9.86 40.79 -13.28
C VAL A 289 -10.13 42.01 -12.43
N ILE A 290 -9.10 42.62 -11.87
CA ILE A 290 -9.18 43.89 -11.14
C ILE A 290 -8.73 45.02 -12.03
N VAL A 291 -9.49 46.11 -11.96
CA VAL A 291 -9.19 47.34 -12.70
C VAL A 291 -9.21 48.55 -11.76
N VAL A 292 -8.68 49.67 -12.18
CA VAL A 292 -8.73 50.91 -11.41
C VAL A 292 -10.16 51.42 -11.28
N GLY A 293 -10.49 52.00 -10.12
CA GLY A 293 -11.80 52.61 -9.83
C GLY A 293 -11.60 53.97 -9.18
N PRO A 294 -11.33 55.04 -9.94
CA PRO A 294 -11.03 56.35 -9.38
C PRO A 294 -12.12 56.97 -8.57
N GLU A 295 -13.38 56.49 -8.76
CA GLU A 295 -14.59 56.94 -8.05
C GLU A 295 -14.74 56.32 -6.65
N LEU A 296 -14.00 55.22 -6.40
CA LEU A 296 -14.10 54.49 -5.14
C LEU A 296 -13.15 55.09 -4.08
N LYS A 297 -13.64 55.11 -2.85
CA LYS A 297 -12.82 55.46 -1.69
C LYS A 297 -11.82 54.34 -1.37
N MET A 298 -10.82 54.63 -0.56
CA MET A 298 -9.74 53.68 -0.25
C MET A 298 -10.19 52.40 0.43
N HIS A 299 -11.34 52.40 1.09
CA HIS A 299 -11.97 51.25 1.78
C HIS A 299 -13.12 50.62 0.99
N GLU A 300 -13.40 51.06 -0.23
CA GLU A 300 -14.51 50.60 -1.06
C GLU A 300 -13.98 49.67 -2.17
N CYS A 301 -14.78 48.68 -2.50
CA CYS A 301 -14.56 47.74 -3.57
C CYS A 301 -15.78 47.59 -4.44
N GLY A 302 -15.65 47.76 -5.75
CA GLY A 302 -16.73 47.52 -6.71
C GLY A 302 -16.78 46.08 -7.14
N LEU A 303 -17.91 45.44 -6.99
CA LEU A 303 -18.16 44.07 -7.48
C LEU A 303 -19.11 44.09 -8.68
N PRO A 304 -18.87 43.26 -9.73
CA PRO A 304 -19.86 43.08 -10.79
C PRO A 304 -21.20 42.61 -10.23
N LYS A 305 -22.27 43.20 -10.73
CA LYS A 305 -23.66 42.95 -10.25
C LYS A 305 -24.01 41.47 -10.36
N ASP A 306 -23.68 40.81 -11.48
CA ASP A 306 -23.99 39.40 -11.72
C ASP A 306 -23.23 38.48 -10.75
N MET A 307 -21.96 38.78 -10.44
CA MET A 307 -21.21 38.04 -9.43
C MET A 307 -21.81 38.23 -8.04
N ALA A 308 -22.17 39.43 -7.67
CA ALA A 308 -22.79 39.71 -6.39
C ALA A 308 -24.14 39.01 -6.26
N ALA A 309 -24.97 39.00 -7.29
CA ALA A 309 -26.25 38.31 -7.31
C ALA A 309 -26.09 36.80 -7.08
N GLU A 310 -25.12 36.16 -7.75
CA GLU A 310 -24.91 34.71 -7.59
C GLU A 310 -24.32 34.35 -6.21
N LEU A 311 -23.35 35.13 -5.71
CA LEU A 311 -22.73 34.90 -4.41
C LEU A 311 -23.74 35.07 -3.25
N TYR A 312 -24.60 36.07 -3.34
CA TYR A 312 -25.62 36.40 -2.29
C TYR A 312 -26.95 35.72 -2.52
N LYS A 313 -27.13 34.95 -3.56
CA LYS A 313 -28.38 34.28 -3.94
C LYS A 313 -29.14 33.61 -2.80
N PRO A 314 -28.51 32.78 -1.94
CA PRO A 314 -29.20 32.15 -0.82
C PRO A 314 -29.77 33.18 0.17
N PHE A 315 -29.03 34.23 0.46
CA PHE A 315 -29.40 35.29 1.38
C PHE A 315 -30.54 36.13 0.83
N VAL A 316 -30.51 36.44 -0.48
CA VAL A 316 -31.56 37.16 -1.17
C VAL A 316 -32.85 36.33 -1.19
N ILE A 317 -32.78 35.04 -1.50
CA ILE A 317 -33.92 34.12 -1.46
C ILE A 317 -34.55 34.09 -0.08
N ARG A 318 -33.72 33.97 0.97
CA ARG A 318 -34.21 34.01 2.36
C ARG A 318 -34.95 35.32 2.67
N LYS A 319 -34.36 36.45 2.30
CA LYS A 319 -34.98 37.77 2.53
C LYS A 319 -36.25 37.97 1.73
N LEU A 320 -36.37 37.47 0.52
CA LEU A 320 -37.58 37.51 -0.28
C LEU A 320 -38.74 36.72 0.38
N ILE A 321 -38.44 35.58 0.97
CA ILE A 321 -39.41 34.77 1.70
C ILE A 321 -39.82 35.46 3.03
N GLU A 322 -38.84 35.92 3.81
CA GLU A 322 -39.07 36.63 5.07
C GLU A 322 -39.95 37.89 4.90
N ARG A 323 -39.78 38.63 3.80
CA ARG A 323 -40.56 39.80 3.45
C ARG A 323 -41.94 39.48 2.82
N GLY A 324 -42.26 38.20 2.64
CA GLY A 324 -43.52 37.74 2.06
C GLY A 324 -43.72 38.06 0.56
N ILE A 325 -42.63 38.49 -0.14
CA ILE A 325 -42.67 38.79 -1.58
C ILE A 325 -42.90 37.53 -2.38
N VAL A 326 -42.34 36.42 -1.92
CA VAL A 326 -42.52 35.06 -2.51
C VAL A 326 -42.82 34.04 -1.42
N LYS A 327 -43.66 33.05 -1.76
CA LYS A 327 -44.06 31.99 -0.84
C LYS A 327 -43.18 30.74 -0.93
N THR A 328 -42.47 30.55 -2.04
CA THR A 328 -41.68 29.32 -2.26
C THR A 328 -40.27 29.63 -2.78
N VAL A 329 -39.32 28.76 -2.43
CA VAL A 329 -37.92 28.82 -2.91
C VAL A 329 -37.86 28.78 -4.45
N LYS A 330 -38.76 28.01 -5.10
CA LYS A 330 -38.83 27.91 -6.55
C LYS A 330 -39.19 29.25 -7.21
N SER A 331 -40.15 29.96 -6.65
CA SER A 331 -40.53 31.30 -7.12
C SER A 331 -39.44 32.33 -6.86
N ALA A 332 -38.78 32.27 -5.69
CA ALA A 332 -37.65 33.14 -5.37
C ALA A 332 -36.47 32.99 -6.35
N LYS A 333 -36.13 31.76 -6.75
CA LYS A 333 -35.06 31.48 -7.71
C LYS A 333 -35.33 32.03 -9.12
N LYS A 334 -36.58 32.33 -9.47
CA LYS A 334 -36.90 32.91 -10.76
C LYS A 334 -36.77 34.45 -10.76
N ILE A 335 -36.78 35.07 -9.58
CA ILE A 335 -36.68 36.53 -9.42
C ILE A 335 -35.23 36.96 -9.29
N VAL A 336 -34.41 36.12 -8.69
CA VAL A 336 -32.95 36.32 -8.51
C VAL A 336 -32.20 35.80 -9.72
#